data_7f3b70a0f04c4a93521b104d2c1221b2
#
_entry.id   7f3b70a0f04c4a93521b104d2c1221b2
#
_cell.length_a   1.000
_cell.length_b   1.000
_cell.length_c   1.000
_cell.angle_alpha   90.00
_cell.angle_beta   90.00
_cell.angle_gamma   90.00
#
_symmetry.space_group_name_H-M   'P 1'
#
loop_
_entity.id
_entity.type
_entity.pdbx_description
1 polymer ?
#
loop_
_entity_poly.entity_id
_entity_poly.type
_entity_poly.pdbx_seq_one_letter_code
_entity_poly.pdbx_strand_id
1 'polypeptide(L)'
;NVVDGVSVEIRTGEIVGLLGPNGAGKTTSFYMIVGLITPDDGQILLDGRDISHMPMHERARMGIGYLPQEPSIFRKLTVQENLMAVLELRPELSHGQRELIAGELLEEFNVGHLRHQPALGLSGGERRRVEIARALACEPRFMLLDEPFAGVDPISIIDIQKIILHLRERGIGILITEHNVRETLGTCDRAYILAGGRVIAEGHPSDIVENPEVRQVYLGENFSM
;
A
#
# COMPACT_ATOMS: atom_id res chain seq x y z
N ASN A 1 -4.33 10.53 -23.09
CA ASN A 1 -3.84 10.56 -21.72
C ASN A 1 -4.60 9.51 -20.90
N VAL A 2 -3.88 8.70 -20.11
CA VAL A 2 -4.49 7.73 -19.18
C VAL A 2 -4.87 8.42 -17.87
N VAL A 3 -4.09 9.44 -17.48
CA VAL A 3 -4.32 10.31 -16.32
C VAL A 3 -4.31 11.75 -16.82
N ASP A 4 -5.31 12.54 -16.43
CA ASP A 4 -5.55 13.89 -16.90
C ASP A 4 -5.99 14.79 -15.73
N GLY A 5 -5.04 15.54 -15.17
CA GLY A 5 -5.30 16.50 -14.10
C GLY A 5 -5.73 15.86 -12.75
N VAL A 6 -5.19 14.69 -12.42
CA VAL A 6 -5.43 14.04 -11.12
C VAL A 6 -4.59 14.70 -10.04
N SER A 7 -5.23 15.15 -8.96
CA SER A 7 -4.57 15.61 -7.74
C SER A 7 -5.02 14.74 -6.56
N VAL A 8 -4.05 14.19 -5.82
CA VAL A 8 -4.27 13.32 -4.66
C VAL A 8 -3.33 13.74 -3.54
N GLU A 9 -3.82 13.83 -2.34
CA GLU A 9 -3.05 14.14 -1.13
C GLU A 9 -3.17 13.00 -0.12
N ILE A 10 -2.09 12.69 0.58
CA ILE A 10 -2.04 11.68 1.64
C ILE A 10 -1.27 12.28 2.81
N ARG A 11 -1.80 12.13 4.02
CA ARG A 11 -1.17 12.59 5.26
C ARG A 11 -0.64 11.41 6.07
N THR A 12 0.35 11.65 6.89
CA THR A 12 0.81 10.65 7.87
C THR A 12 -0.33 10.28 8.83
N GLY A 13 -0.50 8.99 9.11
CA GLY A 13 -1.59 8.50 9.96
C GLY A 13 -2.97 8.53 9.29
N GLU A 14 -3.04 8.62 7.96
CA GLU A 14 -4.27 8.60 7.18
C GLU A 14 -4.28 7.40 6.22
N ILE A 15 -5.43 6.77 6.05
CA ILE A 15 -5.67 5.74 5.03
C ILE A 15 -6.50 6.35 3.91
N VAL A 16 -5.94 6.41 2.71
CA VAL A 16 -6.59 6.97 1.52
C VAL A 16 -6.82 5.87 0.49
N GLY A 17 -8.06 5.73 0.03
CA GLY A 17 -8.42 4.85 -1.08
C GLY A 17 -8.34 5.56 -2.43
N LEU A 18 -7.70 4.94 -3.42
CA LEU A 18 -7.72 5.37 -4.82
C LEU A 18 -8.54 4.36 -5.62
N LEU A 19 -9.82 4.65 -5.85
CA LEU A 19 -10.82 3.75 -6.35
C LEU A 19 -11.35 4.18 -7.73
N GLY A 20 -12.08 3.32 -8.40
CA GLY A 20 -12.69 3.60 -9.70
C GLY A 20 -12.74 2.36 -10.60
N PRO A 21 -13.45 2.42 -11.73
CA PRO A 21 -13.57 1.32 -12.67
C PRO A 21 -12.23 0.95 -13.32
N ASN A 22 -12.22 -0.17 -14.03
CA ASN A 22 -11.06 -0.59 -14.83
C ASN A 22 -10.74 0.46 -15.90
N GLY A 23 -9.45 0.75 -16.08
CA GLY A 23 -8.99 1.79 -17.01
C GLY A 23 -9.14 3.23 -16.53
N ALA A 24 -9.59 3.46 -15.30
CA ALA A 24 -9.77 4.81 -14.74
C ALA A 24 -8.45 5.58 -14.52
N GLY A 25 -7.29 4.93 -14.61
CA GLY A 25 -5.98 5.55 -14.38
C GLY A 25 -5.38 5.28 -13.00
N LYS A 26 -6.02 4.47 -12.14
CA LYS A 26 -5.56 4.16 -10.78
C LYS A 26 -4.12 3.65 -10.74
N THR A 27 -3.85 2.54 -11.42
CA THR A 27 -2.53 1.90 -11.46
C THR A 27 -1.48 2.84 -12.04
N THR A 28 -1.81 3.61 -13.08
CA THR A 28 -0.88 4.59 -13.67
C THR A 28 -0.55 5.70 -12.69
N SER A 29 -1.55 6.28 -12.03
CA SER A 29 -1.34 7.30 -10.97
C SER A 29 -0.48 6.75 -9.84
N PHE A 30 -0.80 5.55 -9.39
CA PHE A 30 -0.07 4.85 -8.35
C PHE A 30 1.40 4.61 -8.73
N TYR A 31 1.67 4.12 -9.95
CA TYR A 31 3.03 3.88 -10.43
C TYR A 31 3.83 5.17 -10.63
N MET A 32 3.17 6.30 -10.94
CA MET A 32 3.82 7.60 -10.93
C MET A 32 4.26 8.01 -9.52
N ILE A 33 3.43 7.77 -8.49
CA ILE A 33 3.77 8.08 -7.09
C ILE A 33 4.90 7.16 -6.59
N VAL A 34 4.89 5.88 -6.95
CA VAL A 34 5.97 4.93 -6.61
C VAL A 34 7.29 5.28 -7.30
N GLY A 35 7.24 5.89 -8.48
CA GLY A 35 8.42 6.20 -9.33
C GLY A 35 8.78 5.10 -10.33
N LEU A 36 7.81 4.27 -10.70
CA LEU A 36 7.90 3.29 -11.79
C LEU A 36 7.61 3.91 -13.14
N ILE A 37 6.80 4.97 -13.17
CA ILE A 37 6.45 5.75 -14.36
C ILE A 37 6.73 7.23 -14.03
N THR A 38 7.35 7.94 -14.96
CA THR A 38 7.52 9.39 -14.86
C THR A 38 6.27 10.09 -15.41
N PRO A 39 5.66 11.05 -14.71
CA PRO A 39 4.56 11.83 -15.25
C PRO A 39 5.04 12.71 -16.43
N ASP A 40 4.19 12.87 -17.44
CA ASP A 40 4.47 13.78 -18.58
C ASP A 40 4.40 15.25 -18.14
N ASP A 41 3.50 15.56 -17.19
CA ASP A 41 3.28 16.90 -16.61
C ASP A 41 2.76 16.78 -15.17
N GLY A 42 2.79 17.87 -14.42
CA GLY A 42 2.43 17.92 -13.02
C GLY A 42 3.60 17.63 -12.08
N GLN A 43 3.29 17.49 -10.78
CA GLN A 43 4.31 17.35 -9.74
C GLN A 43 3.88 16.31 -8.71
N ILE A 44 4.86 15.56 -8.20
CA ILE A 44 4.72 14.68 -7.05
C ILE A 44 5.57 15.27 -5.93
N LEU A 45 4.91 15.70 -4.87
CA LEU A 45 5.56 16.38 -3.75
C LEU A 45 5.59 15.48 -2.51
N LEU A 46 6.74 15.39 -1.87
CA LEU A 46 6.90 14.79 -0.54
C LEU A 46 7.40 15.87 0.42
N ASP A 47 6.55 16.30 1.36
CA ASP A 47 6.81 17.40 2.28
C ASP A 47 7.25 18.71 1.56
N GLY A 48 6.61 19.02 0.45
CA GLY A 48 6.93 20.19 -0.39
C GLY A 48 8.14 20.03 -1.30
N ARG A 49 8.88 18.92 -1.22
CA ARG A 49 9.99 18.60 -2.12
C ARG A 49 9.47 17.86 -3.34
N ASP A 50 9.81 18.36 -4.53
CA ASP A 50 9.49 17.68 -5.79
C ASP A 50 10.32 16.40 -5.96
N ILE A 51 9.62 15.28 -6.11
CA ILE A 51 10.18 13.96 -6.34
C ILE A 51 9.75 13.36 -7.69
N SER A 52 9.12 14.12 -8.57
CA SER A 52 8.51 13.66 -9.81
C SER A 52 9.45 12.85 -10.69
N HIS A 53 10.71 13.23 -10.77
CA HIS A 53 11.75 12.57 -11.57
C HIS A 53 12.69 11.68 -10.75
N MET A 54 12.43 11.52 -9.43
CA MET A 54 13.21 10.61 -8.60
C MET A 54 12.87 9.15 -8.89
N PRO A 55 13.87 8.27 -9.05
CA PRO A 55 13.63 6.84 -9.20
C PRO A 55 13.12 6.22 -7.89
N MET A 56 12.44 5.08 -8.00
CA MET A 56 11.79 4.39 -6.89
C MET A 56 12.73 4.15 -5.69
N HIS A 57 13.98 3.77 -5.91
CA HIS A 57 14.92 3.48 -4.82
C HIS A 57 15.33 4.72 -4.02
N GLU A 58 15.34 5.90 -4.62
CA GLU A 58 15.55 7.17 -3.90
C GLU A 58 14.31 7.55 -3.10
N ARG A 59 13.10 7.37 -3.68
CA ARG A 59 11.83 7.59 -2.95
C ARG A 59 11.71 6.64 -1.76
N ALA A 60 12.15 5.39 -1.90
CA ALA A 60 12.18 4.43 -0.79
C ALA A 60 13.06 4.92 0.37
N ARG A 61 14.24 5.49 0.08
CA ARG A 61 15.13 6.09 1.10
C ARG A 61 14.52 7.35 1.76
N MET A 62 13.56 7.98 1.12
CA MET A 62 12.81 9.12 1.68
C MET A 62 11.59 8.67 2.49
N GLY A 63 11.36 7.38 2.62
CA GLY A 63 10.27 6.82 3.42
C GLY A 63 9.01 6.47 2.65
N ILE A 64 9.08 6.22 1.33
CA ILE A 64 7.95 5.70 0.54
C ILE A 64 8.12 4.20 0.39
N GLY A 65 7.31 3.41 1.11
CA GLY A 65 7.22 1.96 0.98
C GLY A 65 6.23 1.56 -0.10
N TYR A 66 6.49 0.45 -0.79
CA TYR A 66 5.63 -0.10 -1.83
C TYR A 66 5.37 -1.59 -1.63
N LEU A 67 4.12 -1.98 -1.64
CA LEU A 67 3.68 -3.36 -1.59
C LEU A 67 2.90 -3.68 -2.88
N PRO A 68 3.52 -4.38 -3.84
CA PRO A 68 2.89 -4.70 -5.12
C PRO A 68 1.74 -5.71 -4.98
N GLN A 69 0.87 -5.76 -5.97
CA GLN A 69 -0.16 -6.78 -6.11
C GLN A 69 0.44 -8.18 -6.23
N GLU A 70 1.45 -8.33 -7.10
CA GLU A 70 2.16 -9.59 -7.29
C GLU A 70 3.04 -9.94 -6.10
N PRO A 71 3.15 -11.22 -5.73
CA PRO A 71 4.01 -11.65 -4.64
C PRO A 71 5.46 -11.21 -4.83
N SER A 72 5.95 -10.42 -3.89
CA SER A 72 7.30 -9.84 -3.92
C SER A 72 8.31 -10.58 -3.05
N ILE A 73 7.87 -11.62 -2.32
CA ILE A 73 8.71 -12.36 -1.38
C ILE A 73 9.86 -13.08 -2.06
N PHE A 74 11.03 -13.10 -1.43
CA PHE A 74 12.17 -13.89 -1.87
C PHE A 74 11.96 -15.36 -1.52
N ARG A 75 11.39 -16.11 -2.45
CA ARG A 75 10.85 -17.46 -2.24
C ARG A 75 11.87 -18.47 -1.71
N LYS A 76 13.15 -18.33 -2.08
CA LYS A 76 14.24 -19.23 -1.68
C LYS A 76 14.85 -18.90 -0.31
N LEU A 77 14.60 -17.71 0.19
CA LEU A 77 15.05 -17.27 1.50
C LEU A 77 14.04 -17.70 2.57
N THR A 78 14.51 -17.87 3.79
CA THR A 78 13.65 -18.03 4.96
C THR A 78 12.89 -16.74 5.25
N VAL A 79 11.89 -16.81 6.11
CA VAL A 79 11.11 -15.65 6.56
C VAL A 79 12.04 -14.60 7.18
N GLN A 80 12.95 -15.01 8.08
CA GLN A 80 13.93 -14.09 8.68
C GLN A 80 14.88 -13.48 7.65
N GLU A 81 15.41 -14.29 6.74
CA GLU A 81 16.32 -13.81 5.69
C GLU A 81 15.65 -12.80 4.75
N ASN A 82 14.34 -12.91 4.53
CA ASN A 82 13.59 -11.91 3.77
C ASN A 82 13.65 -10.52 4.40
N LEU A 83 13.56 -10.41 5.73
CA LEU A 83 13.70 -9.14 6.43
C LEU A 83 15.16 -8.70 6.50
N MET A 84 16.07 -9.62 6.79
CA MET A 84 17.50 -9.34 6.86
C MET A 84 18.04 -8.76 5.55
N ALA A 85 17.63 -9.30 4.39
CA ALA A 85 18.05 -8.81 3.07
C ALA A 85 17.73 -7.32 2.85
N VAL A 86 16.65 -6.81 3.45
CA VAL A 86 16.28 -5.39 3.37
C VAL A 86 16.98 -4.57 4.45
N LEU A 87 17.11 -5.11 5.66
CA LEU A 87 17.82 -4.47 6.77
C LEU A 87 19.32 -4.29 6.48
N GLU A 88 19.91 -5.13 5.63
CA GLU A 88 21.30 -4.97 5.18
C GLU A 88 21.54 -3.69 4.36
N LEU A 89 20.49 -3.12 3.77
CA LEU A 89 20.54 -1.82 3.08
C LEU A 89 20.65 -0.63 4.04
N ARG A 90 20.56 -0.87 5.34
CA ARG A 90 20.70 0.12 6.42
C ARG A 90 22.10 0.02 7.06
N PRO A 91 23.08 0.76 6.54
CA PRO A 91 24.48 0.64 6.98
C PRO A 91 24.71 1.13 8.41
N GLU A 92 23.82 1.94 8.94
CA GLU A 92 23.86 2.44 10.33
C GLU A 92 23.59 1.35 11.37
N LEU A 93 22.96 0.23 10.98
CA LEU A 93 22.60 -0.86 11.87
C LEU A 93 23.70 -1.94 11.92
N SER A 94 24.10 -2.33 13.12
CA SER A 94 24.90 -3.53 13.33
C SER A 94 24.10 -4.80 13.03
N HIS A 95 24.79 -5.92 12.82
CA HIS A 95 24.12 -7.21 12.57
C HIS A 95 23.15 -7.58 13.70
N GLY A 96 23.54 -7.44 14.97
CA GLY A 96 22.66 -7.73 16.10
C GLY A 96 21.42 -6.83 16.18
N GLN A 97 21.55 -5.55 15.80
CA GLN A 97 20.40 -4.65 15.71
C GLN A 97 19.44 -5.08 14.59
N ARG A 98 19.96 -5.50 13.44
CA ARG A 98 19.12 -6.01 12.34
C ARG A 98 18.36 -7.28 12.75
N GLU A 99 19.04 -8.21 13.44
CA GLU A 99 18.38 -9.42 13.96
C GLU A 99 17.28 -9.10 14.97
N LEU A 100 17.50 -8.14 15.86
CA LEU A 100 16.54 -7.68 16.83
C LEU A 100 15.29 -7.09 16.12
N ILE A 101 15.49 -6.14 15.21
CA ILE A 101 14.41 -5.51 14.43
C ILE A 101 13.65 -6.57 13.61
N ALA A 102 14.36 -7.49 12.96
CA ALA A 102 13.70 -8.58 12.23
C ALA A 102 12.84 -9.43 13.16
N GLY A 103 13.36 -9.79 14.35
CA GLY A 103 12.62 -10.55 15.36
C GLY A 103 11.36 -9.82 15.83
N GLU A 104 11.48 -8.54 16.20
CA GLU A 104 10.35 -7.71 16.65
C GLU A 104 9.26 -7.61 15.58
N LEU A 105 9.61 -7.34 14.33
CA LEU A 105 8.66 -7.27 13.23
C LEU A 105 7.98 -8.62 12.97
N LEU A 106 8.71 -9.74 13.03
CA LEU A 106 8.12 -11.06 12.84
C LEU A 106 7.12 -11.43 13.96
N GLU A 107 7.39 -11.04 15.20
CA GLU A 107 6.45 -11.22 16.31
C GLU A 107 5.23 -10.30 16.18
N GLU A 108 5.44 -9.01 15.84
CA GLU A 108 4.38 -8.02 15.62
C GLU A 108 3.34 -8.50 14.59
N PHE A 109 3.81 -9.15 13.51
CA PHE A 109 2.95 -9.66 12.44
C PHE A 109 2.53 -11.14 12.62
N ASN A 110 2.76 -11.73 13.79
CA ASN A 110 2.41 -13.11 14.11
C ASN A 110 2.96 -14.16 13.13
N VAL A 111 4.19 -13.95 12.67
CA VAL A 111 4.93 -14.88 11.79
C VAL A 111 6.28 -15.30 12.36
N GLY A 112 6.55 -14.98 13.64
CA GLY A 112 7.80 -15.35 14.34
C GLY A 112 8.04 -16.85 14.41
N HIS A 113 6.98 -17.64 14.56
CA HIS A 113 7.06 -19.12 14.57
C HIS A 113 7.50 -19.70 13.21
N LEU A 114 7.43 -18.93 12.12
CA LEU A 114 7.83 -19.31 10.76
C LEU A 114 9.23 -18.81 10.38
N ARG A 115 9.96 -18.16 11.30
CA ARG A 115 11.20 -17.44 11.01
C ARG A 115 12.24 -18.22 10.21
N HIS A 116 12.38 -19.52 10.46
CA HIS A 116 13.34 -20.40 9.80
C HIS A 116 12.75 -21.18 8.62
N GLN A 117 11.47 -21.01 8.34
CA GLN A 117 10.81 -21.68 7.22
C GLN A 117 11.12 -20.96 5.91
N PRO A 118 11.44 -21.69 4.82
CA PRO A 118 11.53 -21.13 3.48
C PRO A 118 10.21 -20.47 3.07
N ALA A 119 10.30 -19.24 2.52
CA ALA A 119 9.13 -18.45 2.18
C ALA A 119 8.25 -19.05 1.07
N LEU A 120 8.79 -20.01 0.30
CA LEU A 120 8.03 -20.77 -0.70
C LEU A 120 6.84 -21.56 -0.11
N GLY A 121 6.97 -22.01 1.14
CA GLY A 121 5.94 -22.84 1.82
C GLY A 121 4.86 -22.04 2.55
N LEU A 122 4.88 -20.71 2.49
CA LEU A 122 3.90 -19.86 3.19
C LEU A 122 2.54 -19.86 2.48
N SER A 123 1.47 -19.87 3.28
CA SER A 123 0.13 -19.53 2.80
C SER A 123 0.05 -18.09 2.28
N GLY A 124 -1.01 -17.76 1.54
CA GLY A 124 -1.21 -16.40 1.02
C GLY A 124 -1.20 -15.32 2.11
N GLY A 125 -1.91 -15.56 3.20
CA GLY A 125 -1.97 -14.62 4.33
C GLY A 125 -0.65 -14.49 5.10
N GLU A 126 0.05 -15.60 5.38
CA GLU A 126 1.38 -15.57 5.99
C GLU A 126 2.39 -14.82 5.12
N ARG A 127 2.40 -15.12 3.83
CA ARG A 127 3.25 -14.44 2.86
C ARG A 127 3.01 -12.93 2.87
N ARG A 128 1.74 -12.49 2.83
CA ARG A 128 1.39 -11.07 2.83
C ARG A 128 1.87 -10.38 4.11
N ARG A 129 1.73 -11.03 5.27
CA ARG A 129 2.27 -10.52 6.54
C ARG A 129 3.78 -10.37 6.53
N VAL A 130 4.51 -11.33 5.98
CA VAL A 130 5.98 -11.25 5.84
C VAL A 130 6.39 -10.13 4.86
N GLU A 131 5.67 -9.95 3.76
CA GLU A 131 5.92 -8.87 2.79
C GLU A 131 5.72 -7.49 3.42
N ILE A 132 4.67 -7.32 4.24
CA ILE A 132 4.41 -6.08 4.98
C ILE A 132 5.50 -5.86 6.04
N ALA A 133 5.83 -6.86 6.85
CA ALA A 133 6.90 -6.79 7.85
C ALA A 133 8.24 -6.40 7.20
N ARG A 134 8.57 -6.97 6.04
CA ARG A 134 9.75 -6.63 5.26
C ARG A 134 9.72 -5.17 4.78
N ALA A 135 8.57 -4.68 4.30
CA ALA A 135 8.45 -3.28 3.88
C ALA A 135 8.65 -2.31 5.06
N LEU A 136 8.16 -2.67 6.26
CA LEU A 136 8.35 -1.89 7.47
C LEU A 136 9.79 -1.86 7.99
N ALA A 137 10.61 -2.84 7.64
CA ALA A 137 12.04 -2.85 7.99
C ALA A 137 12.81 -1.63 7.44
N CYS A 138 12.26 -0.97 6.41
CA CYS A 138 12.77 0.30 5.87
C CYS A 138 12.26 1.54 6.61
N GLU A 139 11.44 1.41 7.64
CA GLU A 139 10.82 2.51 8.40
C GLU A 139 10.09 3.52 7.49
N PRO A 140 9.14 3.08 6.67
CA PRO A 140 8.44 3.98 5.75
C PRO A 140 7.54 4.97 6.51
N ARG A 141 7.46 6.19 6.00
CA ARG A 141 6.49 7.21 6.43
C ARG A 141 5.17 7.09 5.69
N PHE A 142 5.23 6.58 4.47
CA PHE A 142 4.09 6.30 3.60
C PHE A 142 4.20 4.89 3.03
N MET A 143 3.08 4.16 3.00
CA MET A 143 2.96 2.84 2.39
C MET A 143 1.96 2.90 1.24
N LEU A 144 2.39 2.47 0.06
CA LEU A 144 1.56 2.33 -1.11
C LEU A 144 1.23 0.85 -1.30
N LEU A 145 -0.05 0.50 -1.17
CA LEU A 145 -0.56 -0.87 -1.22
C LEU A 145 -1.36 -1.07 -2.51
N ASP A 146 -0.80 -1.84 -3.45
CA ASP A 146 -1.45 -2.13 -4.72
C ASP A 146 -2.28 -3.41 -4.60
N GLU A 147 -3.60 -3.25 -4.61
CA GLU A 147 -4.59 -4.32 -4.48
C GLU A 147 -4.26 -5.32 -3.35
N PRO A 148 -4.15 -4.86 -2.09
CA PRO A 148 -3.71 -5.70 -0.98
C PRO A 148 -4.65 -6.87 -0.66
N PHE A 149 -5.91 -6.82 -1.11
CA PHE A 149 -6.92 -7.86 -0.89
C PHE A 149 -7.08 -8.81 -2.09
N ALA A 150 -6.37 -8.56 -3.21
CA ALA A 150 -6.51 -9.38 -4.42
C ALA A 150 -6.05 -10.82 -4.19
N GLY A 151 -6.91 -11.78 -4.55
CA GLY A 151 -6.60 -13.20 -4.43
C GLY A 151 -6.46 -13.72 -3.00
N VAL A 152 -6.98 -12.99 -2.03
CA VAL A 152 -6.96 -13.33 -0.59
C VAL A 152 -8.34 -13.85 -0.17
N ASP A 153 -8.38 -14.86 0.70
CA ASP A 153 -9.63 -15.37 1.25
C ASP A 153 -10.27 -14.39 2.24
N PRO A 154 -11.59 -14.43 2.47
CA PRO A 154 -12.30 -13.43 3.28
C PRO A 154 -11.80 -13.32 4.73
N ILE A 155 -11.32 -14.40 5.33
CA ILE A 155 -10.78 -14.36 6.70
C ILE A 155 -9.46 -13.61 6.73
N SER A 156 -8.60 -13.88 5.75
CA SER A 156 -7.31 -13.20 5.60
C SER A 156 -7.46 -11.71 5.24
N ILE A 157 -8.54 -11.30 4.54
CA ILE A 157 -8.86 -9.89 4.30
C ILE A 157 -9.01 -9.15 5.62
N ILE A 158 -9.76 -9.69 6.57
CA ILE A 158 -9.96 -9.08 7.89
C ILE A 158 -8.62 -8.88 8.62
N ASP A 159 -7.73 -9.85 8.51
CA ASP A 159 -6.40 -9.75 9.12
C ASP A 159 -5.54 -8.67 8.46
N ILE A 160 -5.59 -8.56 7.13
CA ILE A 160 -4.89 -7.50 6.40
C ILE A 160 -5.46 -6.12 6.74
N GLN A 161 -6.79 -5.98 6.87
CA GLN A 161 -7.42 -4.74 7.32
C GLN A 161 -6.93 -4.32 8.71
N LYS A 162 -6.84 -5.26 9.66
CA LYS A 162 -6.28 -4.99 11.00
C LYS A 162 -4.82 -4.50 10.91
N ILE A 163 -4.02 -5.11 10.05
CA ILE A 163 -2.64 -4.69 9.81
C ILE A 163 -2.61 -3.26 9.25
N ILE A 164 -3.43 -2.94 8.28
CA ILE A 164 -3.50 -1.59 7.68
C ILE A 164 -3.89 -0.55 8.75
N LEU A 165 -4.88 -0.85 9.59
CA LEU A 165 -5.26 0.01 10.72
C LEU A 165 -4.12 0.18 11.72
N HIS A 166 -3.41 -0.89 12.05
CA HIS A 166 -2.24 -0.85 12.91
C HIS A 166 -1.11 0.04 12.33
N LEU A 167 -0.85 -0.03 11.02
CA LEU A 167 0.11 0.85 10.35
C LEU A 167 -0.28 2.33 10.46
N ARG A 168 -1.57 2.64 10.31
CA ARG A 168 -2.10 3.99 10.51
C ARG A 168 -1.85 4.48 11.94
N GLU A 169 -2.11 3.63 12.95
CA GLU A 169 -1.87 3.95 14.36
C GLU A 169 -0.40 4.24 14.67
N ARG A 170 0.51 3.64 13.93
CA ARG A 170 1.95 3.96 13.95
C ARG A 170 2.31 5.29 13.27
N GLY A 171 1.33 6.03 12.75
CA GLY A 171 1.52 7.30 12.07
C GLY A 171 1.95 7.17 10.60
N ILE A 172 1.85 5.98 10.00
CA ILE A 172 2.16 5.76 8.58
C ILE A 172 0.98 6.21 7.73
N GLY A 173 1.22 7.05 6.71
CA GLY A 173 0.23 7.38 5.70
C GLY A 173 0.10 6.24 4.69
N ILE A 174 -1.13 5.88 4.32
CA ILE A 174 -1.38 4.71 3.48
C ILE A 174 -2.21 5.08 2.26
N LEU A 175 -1.74 4.72 1.07
CA LEU A 175 -2.52 4.77 -0.17
C LEU A 175 -2.85 3.34 -0.59
N ILE A 176 -4.13 3.08 -0.82
CA ILE A 176 -4.62 1.77 -1.26
C ILE A 176 -5.30 1.91 -2.63
N THR A 177 -4.89 1.10 -3.60
CA THR A 177 -5.70 0.83 -4.80
C THR A 177 -6.43 -0.49 -4.61
N GLU A 178 -7.68 -0.56 -5.00
CA GLU A 178 -8.47 -1.79 -4.88
C GLU A 178 -9.63 -1.86 -5.88
N HIS A 179 -10.09 -3.08 -6.13
CA HIS A 179 -11.33 -3.36 -6.82
C HIS A 179 -12.48 -3.69 -5.86
N ASN A 180 -12.15 -4.16 -4.66
CA ASN A 180 -13.12 -4.47 -3.62
C ASN A 180 -13.50 -3.20 -2.85
N VAL A 181 -14.51 -2.51 -3.37
CA VAL A 181 -14.93 -1.19 -2.90
C VAL A 181 -15.38 -1.21 -1.45
N ARG A 182 -16.15 -2.24 -1.07
CA ARG A 182 -16.74 -2.32 0.28
C ARG A 182 -15.66 -2.44 1.36
N GLU A 183 -14.73 -3.37 1.20
CA GLU A 183 -13.64 -3.58 2.14
C GLU A 183 -12.71 -2.38 2.21
N THR A 184 -12.49 -1.71 1.07
CA THR A 184 -11.62 -0.54 1.01
C THR A 184 -12.26 0.66 1.67
N LEU A 185 -13.52 1.00 1.31
CA LEU A 185 -14.23 2.11 1.93
C LEU A 185 -14.46 1.88 3.43
N GLY A 186 -14.66 0.62 3.87
CA GLY A 186 -14.74 0.28 5.30
C GLY A 186 -13.43 0.45 6.08
N THR A 187 -12.30 0.62 5.38
CA THR A 187 -10.97 0.74 6.01
C THR A 187 -10.39 2.15 5.87
N CYS A 188 -10.79 2.91 4.84
CA CYS A 188 -10.24 4.23 4.53
C CYS A 188 -10.83 5.33 5.42
N ASP A 189 -10.01 6.34 5.72
CA ASP A 189 -10.45 7.60 6.30
C ASP A 189 -11.02 8.52 5.20
N ARG A 190 -10.46 8.45 3.98
CA ARG A 190 -10.86 9.25 2.81
C ARG A 190 -10.63 8.44 1.53
N ALA A 191 -11.40 8.73 0.48
CA ALA A 191 -11.22 8.11 -0.82
C ALA A 191 -11.30 9.11 -1.97
N TYR A 192 -10.56 8.81 -3.03
CA TYR A 192 -10.65 9.45 -4.34
C TYR A 192 -11.25 8.45 -5.33
N ILE A 193 -12.24 8.88 -6.09
CA ILE A 193 -12.83 8.06 -7.16
C ILE A 193 -12.35 8.60 -8.49
N LEU A 194 -11.63 7.76 -9.23
CA LEU A 194 -11.17 8.05 -10.57
C LEU A 194 -12.11 7.49 -11.62
N ALA A 195 -12.40 8.27 -12.65
CA ALA A 195 -13.07 7.82 -13.87
C ALA A 195 -12.54 8.59 -15.09
N GLY A 196 -12.24 7.89 -16.18
CA GLY A 196 -11.73 8.52 -17.40
C GLY A 196 -10.45 9.35 -17.20
N GLY A 197 -9.58 8.93 -16.28
CA GLY A 197 -8.32 9.62 -15.99
C GLY A 197 -8.44 10.85 -15.09
N ARG A 198 -9.61 11.12 -14.50
CA ARG A 198 -9.86 12.28 -13.63
C ARG A 198 -10.47 11.87 -12.30
N VAL A 199 -10.31 12.71 -11.28
CA VAL A 199 -11.03 12.57 -10.01
C VAL A 199 -12.45 13.09 -10.21
N ILE A 200 -13.44 12.22 -10.02
CA ILE A 200 -14.88 12.58 -10.10
C ILE A 200 -15.49 12.80 -8.71
N ALA A 201 -14.88 12.24 -7.66
CA ALA A 201 -15.30 12.47 -6.27
C ALA A 201 -14.13 12.29 -5.32
N GLU A 202 -14.18 13.03 -4.21
CA GLU A 202 -13.24 12.96 -3.09
C GLU A 202 -14.03 13.18 -1.80
N GLY A 203 -13.72 12.44 -0.75
CA GLY A 203 -14.33 12.67 0.56
C GLY A 203 -14.29 11.46 1.48
N HIS A 204 -15.02 11.57 2.58
CA HIS A 204 -15.25 10.47 3.51
C HIS A 204 -16.03 9.33 2.82
N PRO A 205 -15.81 8.06 3.19
CA PRO A 205 -16.51 6.92 2.61
C PRO A 205 -18.04 7.07 2.54
N SER A 206 -18.70 7.65 3.56
CA SER A 206 -20.14 7.93 3.54
C SER A 206 -20.56 8.83 2.39
N ASP A 207 -19.79 9.91 2.16
CA ASP A 207 -20.09 10.90 1.12
C ASP A 207 -19.90 10.31 -0.29
N ILE A 208 -18.87 9.46 -0.43
CA ILE A 208 -18.60 8.72 -1.67
C ILE A 208 -19.75 7.78 -2.02
N VAL A 209 -20.28 7.04 -1.05
CA VAL A 209 -21.37 6.08 -1.26
C VAL A 209 -22.70 6.78 -1.62
N GLU A 210 -22.91 7.99 -1.12
CA GLU A 210 -24.12 8.79 -1.40
C GLU A 210 -24.02 9.60 -2.70
N ASN A 211 -22.83 9.75 -3.27
CA ASN A 211 -22.60 10.56 -4.46
C ASN A 211 -23.30 9.94 -5.71
N PRO A 212 -24.24 10.65 -6.36
CA PRO A 212 -25.00 10.11 -7.49
C PRO A 212 -24.12 9.75 -8.70
N GLU A 213 -23.09 10.56 -8.99
CA GLU A 213 -22.17 10.32 -10.11
C GLU A 213 -21.32 9.05 -9.85
N VAL A 214 -20.83 8.87 -8.63
CA VAL A 214 -20.09 7.67 -8.23
C VAL A 214 -20.97 6.42 -8.32
N ARG A 215 -22.21 6.51 -7.89
CA ARG A 215 -23.18 5.41 -8.03
C ARG A 215 -23.43 5.05 -9.49
N GLN A 216 -23.63 6.04 -10.34
CA GLN A 216 -23.90 5.82 -11.75
C GLN A 216 -22.70 5.20 -12.49
N VAL A 217 -21.47 5.67 -12.20
CA VAL A 217 -20.26 5.33 -12.96
C VAL A 217 -19.58 4.09 -12.41
N TYR A 218 -19.66 3.83 -11.09
CA TYR A 218 -18.79 2.86 -10.43
C TYR A 218 -19.50 1.88 -9.49
N LEU A 219 -20.33 2.36 -8.56
CA LEU A 219 -20.87 1.52 -7.48
C LEU A 219 -22.12 0.72 -7.93
N GLY A 220 -22.92 1.28 -8.82
CA GLY A 220 -24.29 0.82 -9.13
C GLY A 220 -25.33 1.34 -8.13
N GLU A 221 -26.60 1.40 -8.58
CA GLU A 221 -27.68 2.01 -7.81
C GLU A 221 -28.00 1.27 -6.49
N ASN A 222 -27.79 -0.05 -6.46
CA ASN A 222 -28.12 -0.92 -5.32
C ASN A 222 -26.94 -1.14 -4.34
N PHE A 223 -25.85 -0.40 -4.49
CA PHE A 223 -24.70 -0.54 -3.60
C PHE A 223 -25.04 -0.08 -2.16
N SER A 224 -24.67 -0.90 -1.16
CA SER A 224 -24.73 -0.59 0.27
C SER A 224 -23.44 -1.04 0.96
N MET A 225 -23.01 -0.30 1.96
CA MET A 225 -21.87 -0.63 2.85
C MET A 225 -22.20 -1.83 3.74
#